data_0ece8f7e7d081d6f1b6e7012d86eb61f
#
_entry.id   0ece8f7e7d081d6f1b6e7012d86eb61f
#
_cell.length_a   1.000
_cell.length_b   1.000
_cell.length_c   1.000
_cell.angle_alpha   90.00
_cell.angle_beta   90.00
_cell.angle_gamma   90.00
#
_symmetry.space_group_name_H-M   'P 1'
#
loop_
_entity.id
_entity.type
_entity.pdbx_description
1 polymer ?
#
loop_
_entity_poly.entity_id
_entity_poly.type
_entity_poly.pdbx_seq_one_letter_code
_entity_poly.pdbx_strand_id
1 'polypeptide(L)'
;VLLTEILLSVVNRPDIKEDSRLLLKISDVILLVDNIDEDAIRTKCRVLYQMGQKGLSKQSFDKFCIEYERLLNAKPDFSYDDIINSL
;
A
#
# COMPACT_ATOMS: atom_id res chain seq x y z
N VAL A 1 -10.32 -2.79 11.25
CA VAL A 1 -9.52 -1.79 11.95
C VAL A 1 -9.90 -0.39 11.49
N LEU A 2 -10.05 0.53 12.44
CA LEU A 2 -10.50 1.89 12.15
C LEU A 2 -9.60 2.62 11.14
N LEU A 3 -8.28 2.45 11.24
CA LEU A 3 -7.33 3.09 10.33
C LEU A 3 -7.48 2.59 8.90
N THR A 4 -7.74 1.31 8.71
CA THR A 4 -8.00 0.74 7.39
C THR A 4 -9.30 1.29 6.79
N GLU A 5 -10.34 1.46 7.62
CA GLU A 5 -11.59 2.07 7.19
C GLU A 5 -11.40 3.52 6.74
N ILE A 6 -10.59 4.29 7.45
CA ILE A 6 -10.25 5.66 7.07
C ILE A 6 -9.51 5.66 5.73
N LEU A 7 -8.56 4.76 5.54
CA LEU A 7 -7.81 4.63 4.29
C LEU A 7 -8.75 4.34 3.12
N LEU A 8 -9.64 3.36 3.26
CA LEU A 8 -10.61 3.02 2.21
C LEU A 8 -11.54 4.19 1.90
N SER A 9 -11.96 4.93 2.91
CA SER A 9 -12.79 6.12 2.72
C SER A 9 -12.07 7.20 1.90
N VAL A 10 -10.80 7.42 2.15
CA VAL A 10 -9.99 8.40 1.40
C VAL A 10 -9.75 7.93 -0.03
N VAL A 11 -9.45 6.64 -0.22
CA VAL A 11 -9.20 6.06 -1.55
C VAL A 11 -10.39 6.20 -2.48
N ASN A 12 -11.60 6.17 -1.94
CA ASN A 12 -12.83 6.24 -2.73
C ASN A 12 -13.28 7.68 -3.05
N ARG A 13 -12.50 8.69 -2.66
CA ARG A 13 -12.83 10.07 -2.98
C ARG A 13 -12.47 10.42 -4.43
N PRO A 14 -13.26 11.28 -5.11
CA PRO A 14 -12.97 11.67 -6.49
C PRO A 14 -11.74 12.57 -6.64
N ASP A 15 -11.31 13.25 -5.57
CA ASP A 15 -10.18 14.17 -5.56
C ASP A 15 -8.89 13.56 -4.99
N ILE A 16 -8.77 12.26 -5.08
CA ILE A 16 -7.69 11.48 -4.47
C ILE A 16 -6.29 11.94 -4.89
N LYS A 17 -6.14 12.49 -6.09
CA LYS A 17 -4.84 12.94 -6.60
C LYS A 17 -4.23 14.04 -5.74
N GLU A 18 -5.04 14.91 -5.16
CA GLU A 18 -4.58 15.98 -4.29
C GLU A 18 -4.19 15.45 -2.91
N ASP A 19 -4.70 14.27 -2.54
CA ASP A 19 -4.49 13.66 -1.24
C ASP A 19 -3.39 12.59 -1.24
N SER A 20 -2.53 12.56 -2.28
CA SER A 20 -1.49 11.53 -2.41
C SER A 20 -0.56 11.46 -1.19
N ARG A 21 -0.13 12.62 -0.68
CA ARG A 21 0.75 12.67 0.51
C ARG A 21 0.02 12.16 1.75
N LEU A 22 -1.26 12.49 1.88
CA LEU A 22 -2.08 12.01 2.98
C LEU A 22 -2.25 10.49 2.90
N LEU A 23 -2.51 9.97 1.71
CA LEU A 23 -2.61 8.53 1.51
C LEU A 23 -1.33 7.80 1.89
N LEU A 24 -0.16 8.37 1.53
CA LEU A 24 1.11 7.79 1.93
C LEU A 24 1.28 7.77 3.44
N LYS A 25 0.96 8.86 4.12
CA LYS A 25 1.05 8.93 5.59
C LYS A 25 0.13 7.93 6.26
N ILE A 26 -1.10 7.83 5.80
CA ILE A 26 -2.08 6.88 6.35
C ILE A 26 -1.60 5.45 6.12
N SER A 27 -1.13 5.14 4.92
CA SER A 27 -0.60 3.80 4.60
C SER A 27 0.60 3.45 5.48
N ASP A 28 1.53 4.39 5.69
CA ASP A 28 2.69 4.17 6.55
C ASP A 28 2.29 3.93 8.00
N VAL A 29 1.31 4.68 8.51
CA VAL A 29 0.82 4.49 9.89
C VAL A 29 0.18 3.11 10.03
N ILE A 30 -0.64 2.70 9.07
CA ILE A 30 -1.28 1.38 9.10
C ILE A 30 -0.22 0.29 9.08
N LEU A 31 0.81 0.41 8.22
CA LEU A 31 1.88 -0.58 8.13
C LEU A 31 2.76 -0.63 9.38
N LEU A 32 2.83 0.45 10.16
CA LEU A 32 3.50 0.43 11.46
C LEU A 32 2.74 -0.43 12.48
N VAL A 33 1.42 -0.44 12.40
CA VAL A 33 0.56 -1.22 13.31
C VAL A 33 0.37 -2.63 12.80
N ASP A 34 0.21 -2.80 11.49
CA ASP A 34 0.01 -4.08 10.83
C ASP A 34 0.88 -4.14 9.57
N ASN A 35 2.06 -4.75 9.71
CA ASN A 35 3.06 -4.84 8.64
C ASN A 35 2.59 -5.60 7.41
N ILE A 36 1.49 -6.34 7.52
CA ILE A 36 0.97 -7.19 6.44
C ILE A 36 -0.44 -6.77 6.00
N ASP A 37 -0.82 -5.53 6.28
CA ASP A 37 -2.10 -5.00 5.79
C ASP A 37 -2.05 -4.85 4.26
N GLU A 38 -2.87 -5.63 3.56
CA GLU A 38 -2.84 -5.68 2.09
C GLU A 38 -3.36 -4.38 1.47
N ASP A 39 -4.39 -3.78 2.04
CA ASP A 39 -4.93 -2.53 1.51
C ASP A 39 -3.93 -1.39 1.62
N ALA A 40 -3.21 -1.33 2.73
CA ALA A 40 -2.20 -0.31 2.95
C ALA A 40 -1.04 -0.44 1.96
N ILE A 41 -0.54 -1.66 1.73
CA ILE A 41 0.58 -1.83 0.78
C ILE A 41 0.15 -1.57 -0.66
N ARG A 42 -1.04 -1.97 -1.04
CA ARG A 42 -1.57 -1.70 -2.38
C ARG A 42 -1.69 -0.20 -2.62
N THR A 43 -2.25 0.52 -1.66
CA THR A 43 -2.39 1.97 -1.76
C THR A 43 -1.03 2.66 -1.83
N LYS A 44 -0.11 2.27 -0.96
CA LYS A 44 1.24 2.85 -0.94
C LYS A 44 1.95 2.66 -2.27
N CYS A 45 1.93 1.44 -2.81
CA CYS A 45 2.58 1.14 -4.08
C CYS A 45 1.98 1.94 -5.24
N ARG A 46 0.65 2.04 -5.31
CA ARG A 46 -0.04 2.79 -6.35
C ARG A 46 0.29 4.26 -6.30
N VAL A 47 0.24 4.85 -5.11
CA VAL A 47 0.51 6.29 -4.94
C VAL A 47 1.95 6.60 -5.32
N LEU A 48 2.92 5.81 -4.84
CA LEU A 48 4.32 6.01 -5.19
C LEU A 48 4.54 5.87 -6.71
N TYR A 49 3.92 4.90 -7.32
CA TYR A 49 4.02 4.71 -8.77
C TYR A 49 3.47 5.91 -9.54
N GLN A 50 2.31 6.41 -9.13
CA GLN A 50 1.68 7.58 -9.77
C GLN A 50 2.48 8.86 -9.57
N MET A 51 3.22 8.97 -8.48
CA MET A 51 4.11 10.09 -8.22
C MET A 51 5.44 10.01 -8.98
N GLY A 52 5.63 8.98 -9.80
CA GLY A 52 6.87 8.77 -10.52
C GLY A 52 7.96 8.08 -9.71
N GLN A 53 7.65 7.64 -8.50
CA GLN A 53 8.61 7.00 -7.59
C GLN A 53 8.53 5.47 -7.71
N LYS A 54 8.77 4.98 -8.93
CA LYS A 54 8.61 3.55 -9.25
C LYS A 54 9.56 2.67 -8.45
N GLY A 55 10.80 3.11 -8.25
CA GLY A 55 11.78 2.37 -7.45
C GLY A 55 11.33 2.18 -6.01
N LEU A 56 10.86 3.25 -5.37
CA LEU A 56 10.33 3.19 -4.01
C LEU A 56 9.08 2.35 -3.92
N SER A 57 8.22 2.41 -4.93
CA SER A 57 7.02 1.58 -5.01
C SER A 57 7.39 0.09 -4.97
N LYS A 58 8.32 -0.33 -5.80
CA LYS A 58 8.79 -1.72 -5.85
C LYS A 58 9.48 -2.14 -4.55
N GLN A 59 10.35 -1.28 -4.00
CA GLN A 59 11.02 -1.56 -2.73
C GLN A 59 10.02 -1.75 -1.58
N SER A 60 8.98 -0.93 -1.54
CA SER A 60 7.93 -1.04 -0.53
C SER A 60 7.23 -2.39 -0.61
N PHE A 61 6.93 -2.86 -1.82
CA PHE A 61 6.32 -4.16 -2.02
C PHE A 61 7.26 -5.30 -1.61
N ASP A 62 8.53 -5.22 -2.00
CA ASP A 62 9.52 -6.24 -1.66
C ASP A 62 9.68 -6.38 -0.15
N LYS A 63 9.73 -5.25 0.56
CA LYS A 63 9.79 -5.25 2.02
C LYS A 63 8.53 -5.87 2.63
N PHE A 64 7.36 -5.54 2.10
CA PHE A 64 6.10 -6.14 2.53
C PHE A 64 6.13 -7.66 2.35
N CYS A 65 6.62 -8.16 1.22
CA CYS A 65 6.70 -9.60 0.98
C CYS A 65 7.60 -10.30 1.99
N ILE A 66 8.72 -9.69 2.34
CA ILE A 66 9.64 -10.26 3.35
C ILE A 66 8.94 -10.37 4.69
N GLU A 67 8.25 -9.33 5.13
CA GLU A 67 7.52 -9.34 6.40
C GLU A 67 6.34 -10.32 6.38
N TYR A 68 5.61 -10.36 5.26
CA TYR A 68 4.50 -11.28 5.09
C TYR A 68 4.97 -12.73 5.22
N GLU A 69 6.05 -13.09 4.51
CA GLU A 69 6.60 -14.44 4.54
C GLU A 69 7.13 -14.79 5.94
N ARG A 70 7.78 -13.81 6.61
CA ARG A 70 8.30 -14.01 7.96
C ARG A 70 7.18 -14.29 8.97
N LEU A 71 6.07 -13.58 8.88
CA LEU A 71 4.97 -13.67 9.84
C LEU A 71 4.01 -14.82 9.55
N LEU A 72 3.74 -15.09 8.28
CA LEU A 72 2.73 -16.07 7.87
C LEU A 72 3.33 -17.34 7.26
N ASN A 73 4.64 -17.38 7.07
CA ASN A 73 5.35 -18.52 6.44
C ASN A 73 4.77 -18.86 5.06
N ALA A 74 4.32 -17.83 4.34
CA ALA A 74 3.72 -17.95 3.02
C ALA A 74 3.91 -16.65 2.26
N LYS A 75 3.91 -16.70 0.93
CA LYS A 75 3.98 -15.48 0.12
C LYS A 75 2.58 -14.88 -0.07
N PRO A 76 2.47 -13.55 -0.27
CA PRO A 76 1.19 -12.96 -0.63
C PRO A 76 0.63 -13.59 -1.90
N ASP A 77 -0.69 -13.68 -2.00
CA ASP A 77 -1.37 -14.27 -3.16
C ASP A 77 -1.59 -13.27 -4.29
N PHE A 78 -0.94 -12.11 -4.22
CA PHE A 78 -0.95 -11.09 -5.29
C PHE A 78 0.48 -10.63 -5.56
N SER A 79 0.73 -10.14 -6.78
CA SER A 79 2.04 -9.66 -7.20
C SER A 79 2.06 -8.14 -7.27
N TYR A 80 3.27 -7.57 -7.40
CA TYR A 80 3.43 -6.14 -7.66
C TYR A 80 2.71 -5.73 -8.94
N ASP A 81 2.82 -6.55 -10.00
CA ASP A 81 2.15 -6.29 -11.28
C ASP A 81 0.63 -6.24 -11.12
N ASP A 82 0.06 -7.08 -10.26
CA ASP A 82 -1.37 -7.05 -9.95
C ASP A 82 -1.80 -5.70 -9.37
N ILE A 83 -0.97 -5.14 -8.50
CA ILE A 83 -1.22 -3.83 -7.91
C ILE A 83 -1.19 -2.74 -8.98
N ILE A 84 -0.14 -2.72 -9.79
CA ILE A 84 0.09 -1.66 -10.78
C ILE A 84 -0.91 -1.75 -11.93
N ASN A 85 -1.23 -2.95 -12.38
CA ASN A 85 -2.17 -3.16 -13.48
C ASN A 85 -3.62 -2.82 -13.12
N SER A 86 -3.93 -2.67 -11.84
CA SER A 86 -5.25 -2.27 -11.38
C SER A 86 -5.43 -0.74 -11.31
N LEU A 87 -4.43 0.02 -11.72
CA LEU A 87 -4.50 1.48 -11.74
C LEU A 87 -5.45 2.03 -12.83
#